data_16e1a1cd708306add9ae4c0aa174072a
#
_entry.id   16e1a1cd708306add9ae4c0aa174072a
#
_cell.length_a   1.000
_cell.length_b   1.000
_cell.length_c   1.000
_cell.angle_alpha   90.00
_cell.angle_beta   90.00
_cell.angle_gamma   90.00
#
_symmetry.space_group_name_H-M   'P 1'
#
loop_
_entity.id
_entity.type
_entity.pdbx_description
1 polymer ?
#
loop_
_entity_poly.entity_id
_entity_poly.type
_entity_poly.pdbx_seq_one_letter_code
_entity_poly.pdbx_strand_id
1 'polypeptide(L)'
;MNQYFVYIIANKYHNVLYTGVTNNIRRRIYEHKMKLLSGFTRQYNCNKLVWYETFNDINLAISREKQLKNWKRDWKNTLIEKDNPNWNDLAEKWFLKTFPLL
;
A
#
# COMPACT_ATOMS: atom_id res chain seq x y z
N MET A 1 10.52 18.50 -4.30
CA MET A 1 9.51 18.57 -3.30
C MET A 1 9.28 17.23 -2.66
N ASN A 2 9.25 17.19 -1.33
CA ASN A 2 9.12 15.92 -0.64
C ASN A 2 7.67 15.52 -0.54
N GLN A 3 7.40 14.27 -0.85
CA GLN A 3 6.09 13.67 -0.66
C GLN A 3 6.23 12.40 0.15
N TYR A 4 5.22 12.12 0.94
CA TYR A 4 5.17 10.92 1.77
C TYR A 4 3.82 10.26 1.55
N PHE A 5 3.80 8.95 1.67
CA PHE A 5 2.60 8.16 1.37
C PHE A 5 2.33 7.20 2.51
N VAL A 6 1.08 7.13 2.90
CA VAL A 6 0.60 6.05 3.76
C VAL A 6 -0.19 5.13 2.85
N TYR A 7 0.06 3.84 2.94
CA TYR A 7 -0.54 2.88 2.02
C TYR A 7 -1.04 1.65 2.77
N ILE A 8 -2.01 0.98 2.17
CA ILE A 8 -2.49 -0.32 2.65
C ILE A 8 -2.34 -1.30 1.50
N ILE A 9 -1.68 -2.41 1.78
CA ILE A 9 -1.58 -3.52 0.84
C ILE A 9 -2.26 -4.74 1.42
N ALA A 10 -2.75 -5.59 0.54
CA ALA A 10 -3.51 -6.77 0.91
C ALA A 10 -2.97 -7.99 0.16
N ASN A 11 -3.25 -9.17 0.69
CA ASN A 11 -3.03 -10.38 -0.05
C ASN A 11 -4.19 -10.61 -1.04
N LYS A 12 -4.07 -11.63 -1.87
CA LYS A 12 -5.03 -11.92 -2.93
C LYS A 12 -6.47 -12.05 -2.43
N TYR A 13 -6.64 -12.61 -1.26
CA TYR A 13 -7.96 -12.90 -0.71
C TYR A 13 -8.48 -11.84 0.24
N HIS A 14 -7.74 -10.75 0.43
CA HIS A 14 -8.12 -9.62 1.27
C HIS A 14 -8.33 -9.97 2.75
N ASN A 15 -7.76 -11.07 3.20
CA ASN A 15 -7.90 -11.43 4.62
C ASN A 15 -6.70 -10.98 5.46
N VAL A 16 -5.64 -10.47 4.82
CA VAL A 16 -4.49 -9.91 5.51
C VAL A 16 -4.21 -8.53 4.94
N LEU A 17 -4.07 -7.54 5.82
CA LEU A 17 -3.74 -6.17 5.45
C LEU A 17 -2.45 -5.75 6.12
N TYR A 18 -1.69 -4.90 5.43
CA TYR A 18 -0.50 -4.25 5.99
C TYR A 18 -0.56 -2.77 5.69
N THR A 19 -0.30 -1.94 6.71
CA THR A 19 -0.25 -0.48 6.56
C THR A 19 1.20 -0.03 6.70
N GLY A 20 1.64 0.80 5.78
CA GLY A 20 3.01 1.31 5.79
C GLY A 20 3.09 2.77 5.41
N VAL A 21 4.28 3.33 5.58
CA VAL A 21 4.59 4.70 5.19
C VAL A 21 5.88 4.68 4.39
N THR A 22 5.95 5.51 3.35
CA THR A 22 7.14 5.57 2.50
C THR A 22 7.26 6.95 1.86
N ASN A 23 8.47 7.31 1.44
CA ASN A 23 8.67 8.51 0.65
C ASN A 23 8.72 8.21 -0.86
N ASN A 24 8.57 6.96 -1.24
CA ASN A 24 8.58 6.58 -2.65
C ASN A 24 7.66 5.36 -2.83
N ILE A 25 6.40 5.66 -3.16
CA ILE A 25 5.40 4.60 -3.20
C ILE A 25 5.64 3.63 -4.35
N ARG A 26 6.10 4.10 -5.51
CA ARG A 26 6.34 3.20 -6.64
C ARG A 26 7.44 2.19 -6.31
N ARG A 27 8.54 2.66 -5.73
CA ARG A 27 9.62 1.77 -5.34
C ARG A 27 9.18 0.80 -4.26
N ARG A 28 8.47 1.30 -3.25
CA ARG A 28 8.05 0.46 -2.14
C ARG A 28 7.07 -0.62 -2.59
N ILE A 29 6.12 -0.29 -3.46
CA ILE A 29 5.17 -1.27 -3.96
C ILE A 29 5.87 -2.29 -4.86
N TYR A 30 6.83 -1.84 -5.67
CA TYR A 30 7.65 -2.77 -6.44
C TYR A 30 8.36 -3.77 -5.52
N GLU A 31 8.96 -3.27 -4.44
CA GLU A 31 9.65 -4.13 -3.49
C GLU A 31 8.72 -5.16 -2.86
N HIS A 32 7.49 -4.76 -2.55
CA HIS A 32 6.49 -5.71 -2.02
C HIS A 32 6.09 -6.74 -3.07
N LYS A 33 5.85 -6.32 -4.29
CA LYS A 33 5.44 -7.23 -5.36
C LYS A 33 6.52 -8.25 -5.69
N MET A 34 7.77 -7.81 -5.65
CA MET A 34 8.91 -8.69 -5.94
C MET A 34 9.42 -9.42 -4.71
N LYS A 35 8.75 -9.24 -3.57
CA LYS A 35 9.11 -9.89 -2.30
C LYS A 35 10.54 -9.62 -1.87
N LEU A 36 11.00 -8.39 -2.13
CA LEU A 36 12.35 -7.97 -1.76
C LEU A 36 12.45 -7.58 -0.30
N LEU A 37 11.31 -7.27 0.34
CA LEU A 37 11.28 -6.93 1.75
C LEU A 37 10.95 -8.18 2.54
N SER A 38 11.72 -8.43 3.60
CA SER A 38 11.47 -9.58 4.46
C SER A 38 10.35 -9.28 5.45
N GLY A 39 9.88 -10.32 6.15
CA GLY A 39 8.93 -10.15 7.24
C GLY A 39 7.49 -10.37 6.81
N PHE A 40 6.60 -9.60 7.45
CA PHE A 40 5.15 -9.84 7.38
C PHE A 40 4.61 -9.86 5.95
N THR A 41 4.92 -8.84 5.16
CA THR A 41 4.31 -8.73 3.83
C THR A 41 4.77 -9.83 2.88
N ARG A 42 6.02 -10.26 3.02
CA ARG A 42 6.54 -11.37 2.23
C ARG A 42 5.90 -12.69 2.65
N GLN A 43 5.79 -12.89 3.97
CA GLN A 43 5.22 -14.12 4.51
C GLN A 43 3.77 -14.31 4.10
N TYR A 44 2.97 -13.23 4.12
CA TYR A 44 1.54 -13.30 3.84
C TYR A 44 1.17 -12.87 2.43
N ASN A 45 2.16 -12.66 1.57
CA ASN A 45 1.94 -12.29 0.16
C ASN A 45 1.10 -11.02 0.00
N CYS A 46 1.36 -10.00 0.85
CA CYS A 46 0.69 -8.73 0.73
C CYS A 46 1.37 -7.91 -0.36
N ASN A 47 0.82 -7.96 -1.56
CA ASN A 47 1.42 -7.33 -2.73
C ASN A 47 0.42 -6.55 -3.59
N LYS A 48 -0.81 -6.41 -3.12
CA LYS A 48 -1.88 -5.74 -3.85
C LYS A 48 -2.14 -4.40 -3.18
N LEU A 49 -1.90 -3.30 -3.89
CA LEU A 49 -2.12 -1.96 -3.33
C LEU A 49 -3.60 -1.64 -3.42
N VAL A 50 -4.25 -1.48 -2.26
CA VAL A 50 -5.69 -1.24 -2.22
C VAL A 50 -6.07 0.16 -1.78
N TRP A 51 -5.14 0.91 -1.19
CA TRP A 51 -5.40 2.28 -0.75
C TRP A 51 -4.10 3.02 -0.49
N TYR A 52 -4.06 4.33 -0.77
CA TYR A 52 -2.96 5.17 -0.31
C TYR A 52 -3.40 6.63 -0.23
N GLU A 53 -2.66 7.39 0.55
CA GLU A 53 -2.89 8.81 0.77
C GLU A 53 -1.54 9.53 0.74
N THR A 54 -1.51 10.74 0.19
CA THR A 54 -0.30 11.52 0.00
C THR A 54 -0.22 12.64 1.03
N PHE A 55 0.99 12.88 1.54
CA PHE A 55 1.27 13.91 2.53
C PHE A 55 2.49 14.71 2.14
N ASN A 56 2.51 16.00 2.51
CA ASN A 56 3.68 16.84 2.32
C ASN A 56 4.60 16.84 3.53
N ASP A 57 4.11 16.37 4.66
CA ASP A 57 4.81 16.41 5.94
C ASP A 57 4.94 15.01 6.47
N ILE A 58 6.20 14.60 6.76
CA ILE A 58 6.45 13.25 7.24
C ILE A 58 5.76 12.97 8.58
N ASN A 59 5.65 13.96 9.44
CA ASN A 59 5.03 13.77 10.75
C ASN A 59 3.54 13.48 10.61
N LEU A 60 2.87 14.13 9.66
CA LEU A 60 1.47 13.85 9.38
C LEU A 60 1.30 12.45 8.81
N ALA A 61 2.21 12.04 7.93
CA ALA A 61 2.15 10.70 7.37
C ALA A 61 2.34 9.64 8.44
N ILE A 62 3.31 9.81 9.32
CA ILE A 62 3.57 8.87 10.40
C ILE A 62 2.37 8.80 11.35
N SER A 63 1.78 9.95 11.68
CA SER A 63 0.59 9.99 12.52
C SER A 63 -0.57 9.23 11.90
N ARG A 64 -0.76 9.39 10.59
CA ARG A 64 -1.83 8.69 9.88
C ARG A 64 -1.59 7.19 9.88
N GLU A 65 -0.36 6.78 9.62
CA GLU A 65 -0.02 5.36 9.63
C GLU A 65 -0.32 4.72 10.99
N LYS A 66 0.09 5.40 12.06
CA LYS A 66 -0.19 4.91 13.42
C LYS A 66 -1.68 4.86 13.71
N GLN A 67 -2.41 5.88 13.27
CA GLN A 67 -3.87 5.90 13.44
C GLN A 67 -4.50 4.69 12.76
N LEU A 68 -4.15 4.45 11.51
CA LEU A 68 -4.73 3.34 10.75
C LEU A 68 -4.36 1.99 11.35
N LYS A 69 -3.15 1.84 11.86
CA LYS A 69 -2.74 0.59 12.48
C LYS A 69 -3.56 0.27 13.72
N ASN A 70 -4.09 1.29 14.40
CA ASN A 70 -4.91 1.11 15.59
C ASN A 70 -6.40 0.96 15.30
N TRP A 71 -6.80 1.16 14.05
CA TRP A 71 -8.21 1.02 13.66
C TRP A 71 -8.63 -0.44 13.64
N LYS A 72 -9.91 -0.67 13.93
CA LYS A 72 -10.52 -1.97 13.73
C LYS A 72 -10.54 -2.31 12.26
N ARG A 73 -10.56 -3.60 11.95
CA ARG A 73 -10.55 -4.07 10.57
C ARG A 73 -11.68 -3.46 9.75
N ASP A 74 -12.88 -3.39 10.31
CA ASP A 74 -14.04 -2.86 9.59
C ASP A 74 -13.84 -1.40 9.18
N TRP A 75 -13.17 -0.62 10.01
CA TRP A 75 -12.90 0.76 9.67
C TRP A 75 -11.93 0.88 8.50
N LYS A 76 -10.94 0.01 8.46
CA LYS A 76 -10.00 -0.04 7.34
C LYS A 76 -10.72 -0.46 6.06
N ASN A 77 -11.58 -1.45 6.15
CA ASN A 77 -12.35 -1.90 4.99
C ASN A 77 -13.22 -0.76 4.44
N THR A 78 -13.89 -0.02 5.30
CA THR A 78 -14.71 1.11 4.89
C THR A 78 -13.87 2.18 4.20
N LEU A 79 -12.71 2.48 4.75
CA LEU A 79 -11.80 3.46 4.15
C LEU A 79 -11.38 3.04 2.75
N ILE A 80 -10.99 1.78 2.60
CA ILE A 80 -10.59 1.24 1.30
C ILE A 80 -11.75 1.30 0.31
N GLU A 81 -12.91 0.84 0.72
CA GLU A 81 -14.05 0.69 -0.18
C GLU A 81 -14.68 2.00 -0.58
N LYS A 82 -14.43 3.06 0.16
CA LYS A 82 -14.91 4.39 -0.21
C LYS A 82 -14.41 4.78 -1.60
N ASP A 83 -13.15 4.50 -1.90
CA ASP A 83 -12.54 4.87 -3.17
C ASP A 83 -12.25 3.68 -4.06
N ASN A 84 -12.27 2.47 -3.49
CA ASN A 84 -11.89 1.26 -4.21
C ASN A 84 -12.82 0.12 -3.78
N PRO A 85 -14.11 0.20 -4.15
CA PRO A 85 -15.12 -0.75 -3.66
C PRO A 85 -14.84 -2.20 -4.08
N ASN A 86 -14.12 -2.41 -5.16
CA ASN A 86 -13.85 -3.76 -5.65
C ASN A 86 -12.48 -4.28 -5.22
N TRP A 87 -11.77 -3.53 -4.38
CA TRP A 87 -10.44 -3.92 -3.92
C TRP A 87 -9.48 -4.24 -5.05
N ASN A 88 -9.52 -3.41 -6.09
CA ASN A 88 -8.61 -3.56 -7.21
C ASN A 88 -7.19 -3.23 -6.79
N ASP A 89 -6.22 -3.83 -7.46
CA ASP A 89 -4.83 -3.46 -7.26
C ASP A 89 -4.58 -2.12 -7.97
N LEU A 90 -4.46 -1.06 -7.21
CA LEU A 90 -4.27 0.28 -7.75
C LEU A 90 -2.93 0.42 -8.50
N ALA A 91 -2.00 -0.48 -8.25
CA ALA A 91 -0.69 -0.46 -8.90
C ALA A 91 -0.57 -1.52 -10.00
N GLU A 92 -1.68 -2.09 -10.41
CA GLU A 92 -1.66 -3.19 -11.37
C GLU A 92 -0.87 -2.86 -12.63
N LYS A 93 -0.99 -1.65 -13.12
CA LYS A 93 -0.35 -1.24 -14.38
C LYS A 93 0.88 -0.37 -14.20
N TRP A 94 1.33 -0.17 -12.97
CA TRP A 94 2.43 0.77 -12.73
C TRP A 94 3.74 0.33 -13.35
N PHE A 95 3.97 -0.96 -13.47
CA PHE A 95 5.27 -1.49 -13.88
C PHE A 95 5.27 -2.16 -15.24
N LEU A 96 4.20 -2.01 -16.00
CA LEU A 96 4.10 -2.65 -17.31
C LEU A 96 5.10 -2.11 -18.30
N LYS A 97 5.46 -0.84 -18.15
CA LYS A 97 6.38 -0.23 -19.09
C LYS A 97 7.82 -0.42 -18.76
N THR A 98 8.11 -1.15 -17.74
CA THR A 98 9.49 -1.44 -17.49
C THR A 98 10.04 -2.40 -18.48
N PHE A 99 9.23 -2.95 -19.35
CA PHE A 99 9.76 -3.82 -20.31
C PHE A 99 9.77 -3.12 -21.58
N PRO A 100 10.85 -2.80 -22.03
CA PRO A 100 10.92 -2.21 -23.26
C PRO A 100 10.60 -3.14 -24.24
N LEU A 101 10.29 -3.01 -24.84
CA LEU A 101 10.14 -3.74 -25.62
C LEU A 101 10.95 -3.98 -26.35
N LEU A 102 11.34 -4.18 -26.35
CA LEU A 102 12.27 -4.61 -27.00
C LEU A 102 12.20 -4.40 -28.32
#